data_dfc5cb3ee5cff47c4c05d086adbd4d90
#
_entry.id   dfc5cb3ee5cff47c4c05d086adbd4d90
#
_cell.length_a   1.000
_cell.length_b   1.000
_cell.length_c   1.000
_cell.angle_alpha   90.00
_cell.angle_beta   90.00
_cell.angle_gamma   90.00
#
_symmetry.space_group_name_H-M   'P 1'
#
loop_
_entity.id
_entity.type
_entity.pdbx_description
1 polymer ?
#
loop_
_entity_poly.entity_id
_entity_poly.type
_entity_poly.pdbx_seq_one_letter_code
_entity_poly.pdbx_strand_id
1 'polypeptide(L)'
;MSCFAEAMRLDLRRNALWMALAALLIFLLAPLVGMSAQMTARQTARAVEAASALAGVAALCGLFFPERERGVREAVAAQGVPLWTVWAARAVWLLVALWVSSCAAALLLEAQGSEISRRMALAGFANAAFTGGLAALCAAFSGSLALAAALPSLWFAVDLCGLIPPRLTLFTDAFGLPGNKLPLFLAGLLLLALAVFVKTRRPWRA
;
A
#
# COMPACT_ATOMS: atom_id res chain seq x y z
N MET A 1 -1.60 31.04 4.93
CA MET A 1 -1.24 29.59 4.83
C MET A 1 0.06 29.52 4.04
N SER A 2 1.03 28.69 4.46
CA SER A 2 2.29 28.57 3.74
C SER A 2 2.04 27.96 2.34
N CYS A 3 2.76 28.44 1.33
CA CYS A 3 2.74 27.93 -0.06
C CYS A 3 2.87 26.38 -0.11
N PHE A 4 3.61 25.81 0.82
CA PHE A 4 3.76 24.37 1.02
C PHE A 4 2.43 23.67 1.35
N ALA A 5 1.62 24.22 2.26
CA ALA A 5 0.35 23.60 2.65
C ALA A 5 -0.65 23.58 1.48
N GLU A 6 -0.63 24.61 0.64
CA GLU A 6 -1.50 24.70 -0.54
C GLU A 6 -1.05 23.73 -1.65
N ALA A 7 0.25 23.66 -1.93
CA ALA A 7 0.82 22.67 -2.86
C ALA A 7 0.47 21.24 -2.43
N MET A 8 0.64 20.94 -1.15
CA MET A 8 0.32 19.64 -0.59
C MET A 8 -1.17 19.30 -0.70
N ARG A 9 -2.04 20.25 -0.41
CA ARG A 9 -3.50 20.07 -0.55
C ARG A 9 -3.91 19.77 -1.99
N LEU A 10 -3.29 20.45 -2.96
CA LEU A 10 -3.57 20.22 -4.39
C LEU A 10 -3.05 18.85 -4.84
N ASP A 11 -1.85 18.45 -4.40
CA ASP A 11 -1.28 17.13 -4.71
C ASP A 11 -2.12 16.00 -4.13
N LEU A 12 -2.52 16.11 -2.86
CA LEU A 12 -3.38 15.12 -2.20
C LEU A 12 -4.71 14.96 -2.93
N ARG A 13 -5.34 16.06 -3.36
CA ARG A 13 -6.63 16.00 -4.08
C ARG A 13 -6.52 15.44 -5.49
N ARG A 14 -5.45 15.76 -6.23
CA ARG A 14 -5.30 15.36 -7.64
C ARG A 14 -4.71 13.97 -7.81
N ASN A 15 -3.75 13.61 -6.98
CA ASN A 15 -2.96 12.41 -7.16
C ASN A 15 -3.22 11.35 -6.08
N ALA A 16 -3.05 11.70 -4.81
CA ALA A 16 -3.14 10.73 -3.72
C ALA A 16 -4.56 10.23 -3.48
N LEU A 17 -5.58 11.05 -3.73
CA LEU A 17 -6.98 10.66 -3.55
C LEU A 17 -7.37 9.46 -4.44
N TRP A 18 -7.00 9.47 -5.71
CA TRP A 18 -7.32 8.37 -6.63
C TRP A 18 -6.62 7.07 -6.24
N MET A 19 -5.38 7.15 -5.78
CA MET A 19 -4.64 5.99 -5.26
C MET A 19 -5.28 5.44 -3.98
N ALA A 20 -5.70 6.32 -3.08
CA ALA A 20 -6.40 5.93 -1.86
C ALA A 20 -7.77 5.30 -2.15
N LEU A 21 -8.53 5.86 -3.11
CA LEU A 21 -9.81 5.29 -3.55
C LEU A 21 -9.63 3.92 -4.20
N ALA A 22 -8.62 3.73 -5.04
CA ALA A 22 -8.31 2.42 -5.62
C ALA A 22 -7.99 1.39 -4.52
N ALA A 23 -7.18 1.76 -3.54
CA ALA A 23 -6.88 0.91 -2.40
C ALA A 23 -8.12 0.56 -1.57
N LEU A 24 -8.98 1.55 -1.29
CA LEU A 24 -10.23 1.35 -0.57
C LEU A 24 -11.15 0.39 -1.33
N LEU A 25 -11.32 0.57 -2.65
CA LEU A 25 -12.13 -0.33 -3.46
C LEU A 25 -11.61 -1.77 -3.42
N ILE A 26 -10.29 -1.97 -3.49
CA ILE A 26 -9.69 -3.30 -3.38
C ILE A 26 -9.93 -3.89 -1.99
N PHE A 27 -9.81 -3.12 -0.91
CA PHE A 27 -10.14 -3.60 0.43
C PHE A 27 -11.60 -4.00 0.58
N LEU A 28 -12.52 -3.28 -0.08
CA LEU A 28 -13.94 -3.60 -0.06
C LEU A 28 -14.29 -4.89 -0.81
N LEU A 29 -13.39 -5.43 -1.64
CA LEU A 29 -13.59 -6.76 -2.25
C LEU A 29 -13.64 -7.87 -1.20
N ALA A 30 -12.91 -7.77 -0.08
CA ALA A 30 -12.94 -8.78 0.97
C ALA A 30 -14.34 -8.93 1.60
N PRO A 31 -15.02 -7.88 2.09
CA PRO A 31 -16.39 -7.99 2.58
C PRO A 31 -17.41 -8.31 1.48
N LEU A 32 -17.20 -7.92 0.22
CA LEU A 32 -18.10 -8.32 -0.87
C LEU A 32 -18.08 -9.81 -1.14
N VAL A 33 -16.93 -10.45 -1.06
CA VAL A 33 -16.81 -11.92 -1.15
C VAL A 33 -17.49 -12.57 0.06
N GLY A 34 -17.43 -11.96 1.24
CA GLY A 34 -18.07 -12.44 2.48
C GLY A 34 -19.60 -12.29 2.51
N MET A 35 -20.18 -11.46 1.65
CA MET A 35 -21.64 -11.24 1.66
C MET A 35 -22.47 -12.50 1.33
N SER A 36 -21.87 -13.50 0.69
CA SER A 36 -22.57 -14.72 0.26
C SER A 36 -22.55 -15.85 1.28
N ALA A 37 -21.69 -15.79 2.30
CA ALA A 37 -21.60 -16.82 3.35
C ALA A 37 -20.86 -16.28 4.59
N GLN A 38 -21.28 -16.72 5.78
CA GLN A 38 -20.51 -16.50 7.00
C GLN A 38 -19.13 -17.19 6.85
N MET A 39 -18.07 -16.39 6.80
CA MET A 39 -16.72 -16.90 6.62
C MET A 39 -16.13 -17.34 7.96
N THR A 40 -15.48 -18.50 7.96
CA THR A 40 -14.63 -18.93 9.08
C THR A 40 -13.45 -17.99 9.26
N ALA A 41 -12.85 -17.95 10.44
CA ALA A 41 -11.69 -17.10 10.76
C ALA A 41 -10.55 -17.21 9.72
N ARG A 42 -10.27 -18.44 9.22
CA ARG A 42 -9.22 -18.63 8.19
C ARG A 42 -9.61 -18.09 6.82
N GLN A 43 -10.86 -18.22 6.42
CA GLN A 43 -11.35 -17.67 5.15
C GLN A 43 -11.35 -16.15 5.18
N THR A 44 -11.80 -15.56 6.29
CA THR A 44 -11.78 -14.13 6.54
C THR A 44 -10.35 -13.59 6.50
N ALA A 45 -9.42 -14.24 7.20
CA ALA A 45 -8.00 -13.89 7.18
C ALA A 45 -7.44 -13.92 5.76
N ARG A 46 -7.71 -14.98 4.98
CA ARG A 46 -7.24 -15.11 3.61
C ARG A 46 -7.75 -13.98 2.71
N ALA A 47 -9.04 -13.64 2.83
CA ALA A 47 -9.63 -12.55 2.04
C ALA A 47 -9.02 -11.19 2.39
N VAL A 48 -8.87 -10.88 3.68
CA VAL A 48 -8.27 -9.63 4.16
C VAL A 48 -6.79 -9.54 3.78
N GLU A 49 -6.01 -10.60 3.99
CA GLU A 49 -4.58 -10.63 3.68
C GLU A 49 -4.33 -10.49 2.17
N ALA A 50 -5.16 -11.12 1.32
CA ALA A 50 -5.07 -11.00 -0.13
C ALA A 50 -5.46 -9.60 -0.60
N ALA A 51 -6.61 -9.08 -0.18
CA ALA A 51 -7.08 -7.76 -0.56
C ALA A 51 -6.10 -6.67 -0.13
N SER A 52 -5.56 -6.77 1.10
CA SER A 52 -4.61 -5.80 1.63
C SER A 52 -3.28 -5.78 0.85
N ALA A 53 -2.76 -6.94 0.47
CA ALA A 53 -1.55 -7.00 -0.33
C ALA A 53 -1.72 -6.30 -1.69
N LEU A 54 -2.83 -6.54 -2.37
CA LEU A 54 -3.15 -5.89 -3.64
C LEU A 54 -3.43 -4.39 -3.48
N ALA A 55 -4.12 -3.99 -2.41
CA ALA A 55 -4.38 -2.59 -2.11
C ALA A 55 -3.08 -1.81 -1.87
N GLY A 56 -2.10 -2.41 -1.18
CA GLY A 56 -0.79 -1.81 -0.97
C GLY A 56 -0.06 -1.54 -2.30
N VAL A 57 -0.08 -2.52 -3.22
CA VAL A 57 0.48 -2.33 -4.57
C VAL A 57 -0.23 -1.20 -5.30
N ALA A 58 -1.57 -1.21 -5.34
CA ALA A 58 -2.37 -0.21 -6.05
C ALA A 58 -2.15 1.21 -5.51
N ALA A 59 -2.02 1.35 -4.18
CA ALA A 59 -1.78 2.64 -3.55
C ALA A 59 -0.40 3.21 -3.82
N LEU A 60 0.65 2.39 -3.76
CA LEU A 60 2.02 2.89 -3.70
C LEU A 60 2.84 2.69 -4.99
N CYS A 61 2.36 1.88 -5.97
CA CYS A 61 3.05 1.73 -7.25
C CYS A 61 3.14 3.05 -8.03
N GLY A 62 2.16 3.93 -7.87
CA GLY A 62 2.07 5.24 -8.53
C GLY A 62 2.75 6.39 -7.78
N LEU A 63 3.39 6.15 -6.62
CA LEU A 63 3.88 7.19 -5.70
C LEU A 63 4.68 8.31 -6.35
N PHE A 64 5.51 7.99 -7.34
CA PHE A 64 6.43 8.93 -8.00
C PHE A 64 5.97 9.39 -9.38
N PHE A 65 4.88 8.84 -9.93
CA PHE A 65 4.50 9.06 -11.32
C PHE A 65 3.94 10.46 -11.64
N PRO A 66 3.23 11.15 -10.74
CA PRO A 66 2.75 12.49 -11.05
C PRO A 66 3.85 13.47 -11.47
N GLU A 67 5.04 13.37 -10.88
CA GLU A 67 6.18 14.22 -11.19
C GLU A 67 7.00 13.75 -12.42
N ARG A 68 6.53 12.74 -13.13
CA ARG A 68 7.13 12.35 -14.41
C ARG A 68 6.88 13.42 -15.48
N GLU A 69 5.75 14.12 -15.39
CA GLU A 69 5.44 15.24 -16.26
C GLU A 69 6.30 16.45 -15.90
N ARG A 70 6.93 17.05 -16.91
CA ARG A 70 7.81 18.24 -16.73
C ARG A 70 7.06 19.38 -16.07
N GLY A 71 5.84 19.68 -16.52
CA GLY A 71 5.04 20.77 -15.97
C GLY A 71 4.74 20.62 -14.47
N VAL A 72 4.52 19.42 -13.99
CA VAL A 72 4.30 19.14 -12.55
C VAL A 72 5.59 19.39 -11.76
N ARG A 73 6.73 18.90 -12.26
CA ARG A 73 8.05 19.14 -11.62
C ARG A 73 8.40 20.61 -11.55
N GLU A 74 8.21 21.34 -12.64
CA GLU A 74 8.49 22.77 -12.71
C GLU A 74 7.59 23.56 -11.76
N ALA A 75 6.31 23.21 -11.69
CA ALA A 75 5.35 23.83 -10.77
C ALA A 75 5.74 23.61 -9.29
N VAL A 76 6.18 22.40 -8.92
CA VAL A 76 6.66 22.11 -7.55
C VAL A 76 7.99 22.83 -7.28
N ALA A 77 8.91 22.84 -8.24
CA ALA A 77 10.19 23.54 -8.11
C ALA A 77 10.01 25.06 -7.96
N ALA A 78 9.08 25.64 -8.72
CA ALA A 78 8.76 27.09 -8.63
C ALA A 78 8.23 27.49 -7.25
N GLN A 79 7.66 26.56 -6.49
CA GLN A 79 7.21 26.79 -5.12
C GLN A 79 8.32 26.66 -4.07
N GLY A 80 9.55 26.33 -4.47
CA GLY A 80 10.69 26.15 -3.56
C GLY A 80 10.59 24.92 -2.66
N VAL A 81 9.67 23.97 -2.98
CA VAL A 81 9.45 22.76 -2.18
C VAL A 81 10.31 21.63 -2.74
N PRO A 82 11.15 20.98 -1.91
CA PRO A 82 11.94 19.84 -2.36
C PRO A 82 11.03 18.63 -2.64
N LEU A 83 11.22 17.98 -3.79
CA LEU A 83 10.36 16.87 -4.25
C LEU A 83 10.25 15.71 -3.24
N TRP A 84 11.32 15.44 -2.49
CA TRP A 84 11.29 14.35 -1.50
C TRP A 84 10.25 14.59 -0.39
N THR A 85 9.99 15.84 -0.01
CA THR A 85 8.96 16.15 1.00
C THR A 85 7.57 15.89 0.47
N VAL A 86 7.31 16.13 -0.82
CA VAL A 86 6.04 15.83 -1.48
C VAL A 86 5.83 14.31 -1.50
N TRP A 87 6.84 13.53 -1.90
CA TRP A 87 6.76 12.07 -1.91
C TRP A 87 6.58 11.47 -0.52
N ALA A 88 7.32 11.98 0.47
CA ALA A 88 7.20 11.53 1.85
C ALA A 88 5.80 11.80 2.42
N ALA A 89 5.28 13.00 2.22
CA ALA A 89 3.95 13.35 2.72
C ALA A 89 2.85 12.54 1.98
N ARG A 90 2.98 12.33 0.67
CA ARG A 90 2.06 11.47 -0.09
C ARG A 90 2.12 10.02 0.43
N ALA A 91 3.32 9.50 0.69
CA ALA A 91 3.50 8.16 1.26
C ALA A 91 2.82 8.02 2.64
N VAL A 92 3.02 8.99 3.53
CA VAL A 92 2.37 9.01 4.84
C VAL A 92 0.84 9.05 4.69
N TRP A 93 0.32 9.90 3.81
CA TRP A 93 -1.12 9.98 3.55
C TRP A 93 -1.68 8.64 3.03
N LEU A 94 -1.00 8.00 2.08
CA LEU A 94 -1.42 6.71 1.55
C LEU A 94 -1.35 5.60 2.60
N LEU A 95 -0.36 5.61 3.49
CA LEU A 95 -0.31 4.69 4.63
C LEU A 95 -1.48 4.89 5.58
N VAL A 96 -1.85 6.14 5.87
CA VAL A 96 -3.05 6.44 6.69
C VAL A 96 -4.31 5.95 5.99
N ALA A 97 -4.44 6.18 4.67
CA ALA A 97 -5.58 5.69 3.90
C ALA A 97 -5.66 4.16 3.90
N LEU A 98 -4.53 3.46 3.75
CA LEU A 98 -4.46 2.00 3.84
C LEU A 98 -4.86 1.49 5.23
N TRP A 99 -4.42 2.16 6.29
CA TRP A 99 -4.82 1.83 7.67
C TRP A 99 -6.33 1.97 7.86
N VAL A 100 -6.89 3.12 7.48
CA VAL A 100 -8.34 3.39 7.58
C VAL A 100 -9.13 2.37 6.76
N SER A 101 -8.68 2.05 5.53
CA SER A 101 -9.33 1.05 4.66
C SER A 101 -9.29 -0.35 5.27
N SER A 102 -8.17 -0.74 5.90
CA SER A 102 -8.04 -2.03 6.59
C SER A 102 -8.97 -2.13 7.79
N CYS A 103 -9.08 -1.06 8.58
CA CYS A 103 -10.02 -1.00 9.70
C CYS A 103 -11.48 -1.06 9.21
N ALA A 104 -11.81 -0.31 8.16
CA ALA A 104 -13.16 -0.30 7.58
C ALA A 104 -13.56 -1.69 7.05
N ALA A 105 -12.67 -2.37 6.33
CA ALA A 105 -12.91 -3.72 5.84
C ALA A 105 -13.14 -4.72 6.99
N ALA A 106 -12.33 -4.63 8.06
CA ALA A 106 -12.51 -5.47 9.25
C ALA A 106 -13.88 -5.23 9.92
N LEU A 107 -14.27 -3.96 10.12
CA LEU A 107 -15.56 -3.62 10.72
C LEU A 107 -16.75 -4.10 9.87
N LEU A 108 -16.65 -3.99 8.54
CA LEU A 108 -17.70 -4.47 7.64
C LEU A 108 -17.85 -5.99 7.68
N LEU A 109 -16.74 -6.73 7.73
CA LEU A 109 -16.76 -8.19 7.87
C LEU A 109 -17.33 -8.63 9.23
N GLU A 110 -17.00 -7.92 10.30
CA GLU A 110 -17.58 -8.15 11.64
C GLU A 110 -19.09 -7.91 11.62
N ALA A 111 -19.54 -6.83 10.99
CA ALA A 111 -20.97 -6.52 10.84
C ALA A 111 -21.75 -7.56 10.02
N GLN A 112 -21.06 -8.31 9.14
CA GLN A 112 -21.62 -9.42 8.36
C GLN A 112 -21.64 -10.75 9.13
N GLY A 113 -21.21 -10.77 10.39
CA GLY A 113 -21.16 -11.96 11.22
C GLY A 113 -20.00 -12.91 10.92
N SER A 114 -18.97 -12.44 10.19
CA SER A 114 -17.75 -13.23 9.97
C SER A 114 -16.89 -13.26 11.23
N GLU A 115 -16.18 -14.36 11.46
CA GLU A 115 -15.23 -14.46 12.57
C GLU A 115 -14.01 -13.59 12.33
N ILE A 116 -13.86 -12.52 13.12
CA ILE A 116 -12.76 -11.57 13.02
C ILE A 116 -11.96 -11.46 14.31
N SER A 117 -10.64 -11.49 14.17
CA SER A 117 -9.72 -11.07 15.22
C SER A 117 -9.32 -9.61 15.00
N ARG A 118 -9.24 -8.83 16.09
CA ARG A 118 -8.70 -7.45 16.05
C ARG A 118 -7.31 -7.36 15.41
N ARG A 119 -6.55 -8.47 15.42
CA ARG A 119 -5.25 -8.57 14.77
C ARG A 119 -5.33 -8.56 13.24
N MET A 120 -6.47 -8.92 12.64
CA MET A 120 -6.62 -8.98 11.18
C MET A 120 -6.48 -7.61 10.52
N ALA A 121 -7.00 -6.53 11.13
CA ALA A 121 -6.81 -5.19 10.61
C ALA A 121 -5.32 -4.79 10.60
N LEU A 122 -4.59 -5.11 11.69
CA LEU A 122 -3.15 -4.87 11.78
C LEU A 122 -2.37 -5.72 10.76
N ALA A 123 -2.76 -7.00 10.62
CA ALA A 123 -2.13 -7.91 9.67
C ALA A 123 -2.34 -7.43 8.22
N GLY A 124 -3.56 -7.01 7.88
CA GLY A 124 -3.87 -6.43 6.57
C GLY A 124 -3.04 -5.18 6.29
N PHE A 125 -2.96 -4.26 7.26
CA PHE A 125 -2.14 -3.06 7.11
C PHE A 125 -0.65 -3.38 6.94
N ALA A 126 -0.10 -4.32 7.69
CA ALA A 126 1.28 -4.74 7.56
C ALA A 126 1.58 -5.32 6.17
N ASN A 127 0.68 -6.14 5.63
CA ASN A 127 0.78 -6.68 4.28
C ASN A 127 0.75 -5.56 3.23
N ALA A 128 -0.20 -4.62 3.35
CA ALA A 128 -0.31 -3.48 2.44
C ALA A 128 0.93 -2.59 2.48
N ALA A 129 1.48 -2.33 3.67
CA ALA A 129 2.71 -1.55 3.82
C ALA A 129 3.92 -2.25 3.18
N PHE A 130 4.04 -3.57 3.33
CA PHE A 130 5.14 -4.33 2.75
C PHE A 130 5.05 -4.38 1.21
N THR A 131 3.94 -4.84 0.67
CA THR A 131 3.76 -4.95 -0.79
C THR A 131 3.78 -3.60 -1.48
N GLY A 132 3.19 -2.58 -0.84
CA GLY A 132 3.25 -1.21 -1.29
C GLY A 132 4.65 -0.60 -1.24
N GLY A 133 5.40 -0.86 -0.16
CA GLY A 133 6.81 -0.45 -0.05
C GLY A 133 7.69 -1.08 -1.13
N LEU A 134 7.46 -2.38 -1.41
CA LEU A 134 8.13 -3.09 -2.51
C LEU A 134 7.76 -2.48 -3.87
N ALA A 135 6.47 -2.18 -4.09
CA ALA A 135 6.00 -1.53 -5.31
C ALA A 135 6.64 -0.15 -5.51
N ALA A 136 6.68 0.67 -4.47
CA ALA A 136 7.33 1.97 -4.50
C ALA A 136 8.83 1.87 -4.81
N LEU A 137 9.53 0.90 -4.21
CA LEU A 137 10.94 0.68 -4.48
C LEU A 137 11.17 0.27 -5.94
N CYS A 138 10.36 -0.66 -6.46
CA CYS A 138 10.41 -1.06 -7.87
C CYS A 138 10.13 0.13 -8.80
N ALA A 139 9.16 1.00 -8.46
CA ALA A 139 8.88 2.23 -9.18
C ALA A 139 10.06 3.20 -9.18
N ALA A 140 10.76 3.34 -8.04
CA ALA A 140 11.92 4.23 -7.91
C ALA A 140 13.08 3.79 -8.80
N PHE A 141 13.33 2.48 -8.92
CA PHE A 141 14.41 1.92 -9.75
C PHE A 141 14.06 1.86 -11.23
N SER A 142 12.89 1.34 -11.56
CA SER A 142 12.53 1.04 -12.96
C SER A 142 11.95 2.25 -13.70
N GLY A 143 11.32 3.17 -12.97
CA GLY A 143 10.53 4.23 -13.58
C GLY A 143 9.31 3.73 -14.37
N SER A 144 8.95 2.45 -14.25
CA SER A 144 7.86 1.81 -14.97
C SER A 144 6.76 1.39 -14.00
N LEU A 145 5.52 1.82 -14.27
CA LEU A 145 4.35 1.41 -13.49
C LEU A 145 4.11 -0.11 -13.59
N ALA A 146 4.33 -0.68 -14.77
CA ALA A 146 4.15 -2.10 -15.00
C ALA A 146 5.09 -2.94 -14.14
N LEU A 147 6.39 -2.59 -14.07
CA LEU A 147 7.36 -3.28 -13.22
C LEU A 147 7.10 -3.03 -11.73
N ALA A 148 6.65 -1.83 -11.37
CA ALA A 148 6.27 -1.50 -10.00
C ALA A 148 5.11 -2.37 -9.49
N ALA A 149 4.17 -2.71 -10.35
CA ALA A 149 3.06 -3.60 -10.01
C ALA A 149 3.43 -5.08 -10.14
N ALA A 150 4.19 -5.47 -11.17
CA ALA A 150 4.46 -6.88 -11.51
C ALA A 150 5.27 -7.61 -10.42
N LEU A 151 6.35 -7.01 -9.91
CA LEU A 151 7.22 -7.67 -8.92
C LEU A 151 6.52 -7.97 -7.59
N PRO A 152 5.80 -7.01 -6.96
CA PRO A 152 5.02 -7.33 -5.76
C PRO A 152 3.89 -8.32 -6.01
N SER A 153 3.26 -8.28 -7.20
CA SER A 153 2.23 -9.24 -7.58
C SER A 153 2.79 -10.64 -7.78
N LEU A 154 4.02 -10.75 -8.29
CA LEU A 154 4.73 -12.02 -8.38
C LEU A 154 5.05 -12.58 -6.98
N TRP A 155 5.54 -11.71 -6.06
CA TRP A 155 5.73 -12.10 -4.66
C TRP A 155 4.43 -12.64 -4.05
N PHE A 156 3.33 -11.92 -4.23
CA PHE A 156 2.01 -12.34 -3.78
C PHE A 156 1.61 -13.71 -4.35
N ALA A 157 1.80 -13.94 -5.65
CA ALA A 157 1.47 -15.21 -6.30
C ALA A 157 2.33 -16.37 -5.78
N VAL A 158 3.63 -16.16 -5.60
CA VAL A 158 4.56 -17.17 -5.05
C VAL A 158 4.20 -17.50 -3.60
N ASP A 159 3.79 -16.50 -2.81
CA ASP A 159 3.38 -16.67 -1.42
C ASP A 159 2.03 -17.41 -1.33
N LEU A 160 1.10 -17.11 -2.22
CA LEU A 160 -0.18 -17.83 -2.31
C LEU A 160 0.01 -19.34 -2.59
N CYS A 161 1.08 -19.70 -3.30
CA CYS A 161 1.49 -21.08 -3.54
C CYS A 161 2.20 -21.72 -2.33
N GLY A 162 2.42 -20.98 -1.23
CA GLY A 162 3.07 -21.49 -0.03
C GLY A 162 4.59 -21.69 -0.16
N LEU A 163 5.23 -21.05 -1.15
CA LEU A 163 6.67 -21.19 -1.41
C LEU A 163 7.53 -20.22 -0.60
N ILE A 164 6.91 -19.27 0.13
CA ILE A 164 7.60 -18.29 0.96
C ILE A 164 7.78 -18.82 2.39
N PRO A 165 8.96 -18.62 3.00
CA PRO A 165 9.17 -19.02 4.39
C PRO A 165 8.17 -18.37 5.35
N PRO A 166 7.74 -19.06 6.45
CA PRO A 166 6.69 -18.58 7.37
C PRO A 166 6.93 -17.18 7.97
N ARG A 167 8.19 -16.74 8.06
CA ARG A 167 8.56 -15.43 8.60
C ARG A 167 8.31 -14.27 7.64
N LEU A 168 8.20 -14.54 6.35
CA LEU A 168 8.07 -13.55 5.28
C LEU A 168 6.74 -13.69 4.52
N THR A 169 5.90 -14.64 4.92
CA THR A 169 4.60 -14.86 4.27
C THR A 169 3.61 -13.75 4.61
N LEU A 170 2.83 -13.35 3.60
CA LEU A 170 1.70 -12.44 3.74
C LEU A 170 0.50 -13.15 4.39
N PHE A 171 0.42 -14.48 4.28
CA PHE A 171 -0.73 -15.31 4.65
C PHE A 171 -0.57 -16.04 5.99
N THR A 172 0.01 -15.39 7.00
CA THR A 172 0.26 -16.03 8.31
C THR A 172 -1.01 -16.48 8.99
N ASP A 173 -2.04 -15.62 9.03
CA ASP A 173 -3.31 -15.94 9.72
C ASP A 173 -4.15 -16.93 8.90
N ALA A 174 -4.13 -16.84 7.56
CA ALA A 174 -4.80 -17.77 6.66
C ALA A 174 -4.23 -19.19 6.76
N PHE A 175 -2.91 -19.33 6.94
CA PHE A 175 -2.26 -20.62 7.12
C PHE A 175 -2.23 -21.09 8.58
N GLY A 176 -2.74 -20.29 9.52
CA GLY A 176 -2.72 -20.61 10.95
C GLY A 176 -1.32 -20.67 11.55
N LEU A 177 -0.38 -19.94 10.94
CA LEU A 177 0.99 -19.88 11.43
C LEU A 177 1.10 -18.89 12.60
N PRO A 178 1.85 -19.22 13.66
CA PRO A 178 2.14 -18.26 14.70
C PRO A 178 3.04 -17.16 14.12
N GLY A 179 2.46 -16.03 13.74
CA GLY A 179 3.19 -14.95 13.08
C GLY A 179 3.04 -13.61 13.78
N ASN A 180 4.16 -12.92 13.95
CA ASN A 180 4.15 -11.49 14.27
C ASN A 180 4.38 -10.71 12.98
N LYS A 181 3.39 -9.92 12.57
CA LYS A 181 3.45 -9.08 11.35
C LYS A 181 4.35 -7.85 11.51
N LEU A 182 4.85 -7.59 12.71
CA LEU A 182 5.71 -6.43 12.96
C LEU A 182 6.98 -6.40 12.08
N PRO A 183 7.73 -7.51 11.90
CA PRO A 183 8.89 -7.51 11.00
C PRO A 183 8.51 -7.18 9.56
N LEU A 184 7.38 -7.68 9.08
CA LEU A 184 6.88 -7.40 7.74
C LEU A 184 6.51 -5.93 7.58
N PHE A 185 5.83 -5.35 8.56
CA PHE A 185 5.49 -3.93 8.59
C PHE A 185 6.75 -3.05 8.58
N LEU A 186 7.72 -3.34 9.45
CA LEU A 186 8.99 -2.61 9.51
C LEU A 186 9.76 -2.71 8.19
N ALA A 187 9.80 -3.90 7.59
CA ALA A 187 10.40 -4.09 6.26
C ALA A 187 9.70 -3.22 5.21
N GLY A 188 8.37 -3.15 5.23
CA GLY A 188 7.59 -2.29 4.33
C GLY A 188 7.94 -0.81 4.46
N LEU A 189 8.01 -0.30 5.69
CA LEU A 189 8.41 1.08 5.96
C LEU A 189 9.85 1.35 5.51
N LEU A 190 10.76 0.42 5.74
CA LEU A 190 12.17 0.53 5.32
C LEU A 190 12.28 0.56 3.79
N LEU A 191 11.55 -0.31 3.08
CA LEU A 191 11.48 -0.32 1.62
C LEU A 191 10.94 1.00 1.08
N LEU A 192 9.90 1.56 1.71
CA LEU A 192 9.31 2.83 1.32
C LEU A 192 10.29 4.01 1.55
N ALA A 193 10.96 4.06 2.69
CA ALA A 193 11.99 5.05 2.97
C ALA A 193 13.15 4.95 1.96
N LEU A 194 13.59 3.73 1.66
CA LEU A 194 14.61 3.47 0.66
C LEU A 194 14.16 3.90 -0.74
N ALA A 195 12.90 3.68 -1.09
CA ALA A 195 12.33 4.11 -2.37
C ALA A 195 12.42 5.63 -2.54
N VAL A 196 12.01 6.39 -1.51
CA VAL A 196 12.12 7.86 -1.51
C VAL A 196 13.58 8.30 -1.59
N PHE A 197 14.48 7.67 -0.84
CA PHE A 197 15.91 7.97 -0.86
C PHE A 197 16.54 7.71 -2.24
N VAL A 198 16.27 6.55 -2.83
CA VAL A 198 16.77 6.18 -4.18
C VAL A 198 16.27 7.17 -5.21
N LYS A 199 14.98 7.54 -5.14
CA LYS A 199 14.40 8.49 -6.08
C LYS A 199 14.97 9.88 -5.96
N THR A 200 15.31 10.31 -4.75
CA THR A 200 15.99 11.59 -4.50
C THR A 200 17.39 11.63 -5.14
N ARG A 201 18.11 10.49 -5.09
CA ARG A 201 19.45 10.38 -5.68
C ARG A 201 19.45 10.16 -7.20
N ARG A 202 18.36 9.61 -7.73
CA ARG A 202 18.19 9.34 -9.17
C ARG A 202 16.93 10.05 -9.70
N PRO A 203 16.96 11.38 -9.82
CA PRO A 203 15.84 12.09 -10.41
C PRO A 203 15.63 11.61 -11.86
N TRP A 204 14.39 11.77 -12.36
CA TRP A 204 14.10 11.43 -13.75
C TRP A 204 15.10 12.12 -14.67
N ARG A 205 15.85 11.33 -15.45
CA ARG A 205 16.64 11.90 -16.54
C ARG A 205 15.64 12.45 -17.56
N ALA A 206 15.91 13.70 -17.95
CA ALA A 206 15.10 14.42 -18.93
C ALA A 206 15.14 13.74 -20.31
#